data_0b2cb37882e5c2aef074bda69ae4a17c
#
_entry.id   0b2cb37882e5c2aef074bda69ae4a17c
#
_cell.length_a   1.000
_cell.length_b   1.000
_cell.length_c   1.000
_cell.angle_alpha   90.00
_cell.angle_beta   90.00
_cell.angle_gamma   90.00
#
_symmetry.space_group_name_H-M   'P 1'
#
loop_
_entity.id
_entity.type
_entity.pdbx_description
1 polymer ?
#
loop_
_entity_poly.entity_id
_entity_poly.type
_entity_poly.pdbx_seq_one_letter_code
_entity_poly.pdbx_strand_id
1 'polypeptide(L)'
;MVTLENGAIIKSTHGSLTDYSLWWTMYGTRGAMESERHNHKNGDTKRIYINPNWQHDETGTMKVEKIETYEIIPSERAKNSGHGGSDYNLMDQVINKINGDDSADIIDFYEACDMFLPGMFAYRSLLNGGIPMEIPNLRDKAVREQYRNDTMCTDPEVAGDMLIPSYSKGNPDIPDSTYERIRKMWDQFAVEEKERIEREIREMRETKVNN
;
A
#
# COMPACT_ATOMS: atom_id res chain seq x y z
N MET A 1 5.06 8.12 -12.91
CA MET A 1 5.60 6.89 -13.51
C MET A 1 7.02 6.70 -13.01
N VAL A 2 7.41 5.47 -12.75
CA VAL A 2 8.77 5.11 -12.31
C VAL A 2 9.33 4.10 -13.29
N THR A 3 10.56 4.30 -13.75
CA THR A 3 11.30 3.32 -14.57
C THR A 3 12.28 2.61 -13.66
N LEU A 4 12.24 1.28 -13.65
CA LEU A 4 13.14 0.45 -12.88
C LEU A 4 14.44 0.18 -13.67
N GLU A 5 15.48 -0.24 -12.97
CA GLU A 5 16.79 -0.56 -13.56
C GLU A 5 16.71 -1.62 -14.67
N ASN A 6 15.82 -2.58 -14.54
CA ASN A 6 15.55 -3.62 -15.54
C ASN A 6 14.69 -3.15 -16.73
N GLY A 7 14.35 -1.86 -16.80
CA GLY A 7 13.51 -1.26 -17.82
C GLY A 7 12.01 -1.42 -17.64
N ALA A 8 11.54 -2.07 -16.58
CA ALA A 8 10.12 -2.13 -16.28
C ALA A 8 9.59 -0.74 -15.88
N ILE A 9 8.31 -0.47 -16.19
CA ILE A 9 7.65 0.79 -15.88
C ILE A 9 6.51 0.56 -14.90
N ILE A 10 6.55 1.28 -13.79
CA ILE A 10 5.46 1.33 -12.80
C ILE A 10 4.65 2.61 -13.04
N LYS A 11 3.35 2.45 -13.25
CA LYS A 11 2.39 3.55 -13.24
C LYS A 11 1.55 3.45 -11.98
N SER A 12 1.73 4.40 -11.06
CA SER A 12 0.86 4.56 -9.89
C SER A 12 -0.12 5.70 -10.16
N THR A 13 -1.40 5.43 -9.94
CA THR A 13 -2.48 6.42 -10.08
C THR A 13 -3.29 6.41 -8.80
N HIS A 14 -3.32 7.53 -8.11
CA HIS A 14 -4.08 7.71 -6.89
C HIS A 14 -5.09 8.84 -7.07
N GLY A 15 -6.27 8.64 -6.55
CA GLY A 15 -7.30 9.68 -6.52
C GLY A 15 -8.33 9.35 -5.45
N SER A 16 -8.46 10.21 -4.44
CA SER A 16 -9.42 10.04 -3.35
C SER A 16 -10.87 10.38 -3.72
N LEU A 17 -11.10 10.82 -4.95
CA LEU A 17 -12.42 11.26 -5.44
C LEU A 17 -13.03 10.28 -6.45
N THR A 18 -12.49 9.08 -6.57
CA THR A 18 -13.00 8.05 -7.48
C THR A 18 -13.75 6.97 -6.71
N ASP A 19 -14.86 6.51 -7.23
CA ASP A 19 -15.67 5.44 -6.65
C ASP A 19 -15.03 4.04 -6.81
N TYR A 20 -13.87 3.97 -7.44
CA TYR A 20 -13.18 2.73 -7.68
C TYR A 20 -12.17 2.45 -6.59
N SER A 21 -12.17 1.23 -6.09
CA SER A 21 -11.15 0.79 -5.17
C SER A 21 -9.82 0.56 -5.86
N LEU A 22 -8.85 0.26 -5.05
CA LEU A 22 -7.49 -0.05 -5.49
C LEU A 22 -7.48 -1.39 -6.23
N TRP A 23 -6.87 -1.42 -7.40
CA TRP A 23 -6.53 -2.65 -8.11
C TRP A 23 -5.11 -2.58 -8.65
N TRP A 24 -4.57 -3.74 -8.94
CA TRP A 24 -3.21 -3.91 -9.41
C TRP A 24 -3.22 -4.66 -10.73
N THR A 25 -2.43 -4.22 -11.68
CA THR A 25 -2.22 -4.93 -12.94
C THR A 25 -0.73 -5.02 -13.21
N MET A 26 -0.26 -6.20 -13.55
CA MET A 26 1.11 -6.45 -13.99
C MET A 26 1.09 -7.04 -15.39
N TYR A 27 1.89 -6.48 -16.29
CA TYR A 27 2.14 -7.02 -17.62
C TYR A 27 3.59 -7.46 -17.70
N GLY A 28 3.82 -8.73 -17.87
CA GLY A 28 5.14 -9.33 -18.01
C GLY A 28 5.35 -9.96 -19.38
N THR A 29 6.57 -10.36 -19.66
CA THR A 29 6.92 -11.04 -20.91
C THR A 29 6.32 -12.45 -21.02
N ARG A 30 5.86 -13.03 -19.90
CA ARG A 30 5.25 -14.37 -19.84
C ARG A 30 3.77 -14.38 -19.48
N GLY A 31 3.13 -13.23 -19.39
CA GLY A 31 1.72 -13.12 -19.03
C GLY A 31 1.38 -11.84 -18.31
N ALA A 32 0.13 -11.79 -17.85
CA ALA A 32 -0.39 -10.68 -17.06
C ALA A 32 -1.04 -11.20 -15.78
N MET A 33 -0.99 -10.38 -14.74
CA MET A 33 -1.76 -10.59 -13.51
C MET A 33 -2.61 -9.36 -13.23
N GLU A 34 -3.78 -9.57 -12.66
CA GLU A 34 -4.66 -8.51 -12.25
C GLU A 34 -5.39 -8.87 -10.95
N SER A 35 -5.47 -7.94 -10.02
CA SER A 35 -6.38 -8.06 -8.88
C SER A 35 -7.81 -7.68 -9.30
N GLU A 36 -8.80 -8.20 -8.59
CA GLU A 36 -10.21 -7.91 -8.87
C GLU A 36 -10.53 -6.43 -8.76
N ARG A 37 -11.26 -5.89 -9.76
CA ARG A 37 -11.63 -4.47 -9.84
C ARG A 37 -13.00 -4.15 -9.27
N HIS A 38 -13.94 -5.08 -9.31
CA HIS A 38 -15.38 -4.75 -9.24
C HIS A 38 -16.16 -5.39 -8.10
N ASN A 39 -15.55 -6.21 -7.26
CA ASN A 39 -16.29 -6.97 -6.25
C ASN A 39 -16.24 -6.36 -4.84
N HIS A 40 -16.27 -5.03 -4.74
CA HIS A 40 -16.12 -4.33 -3.47
C HIS A 40 -17.36 -4.34 -2.59
N LYS A 41 -18.53 -4.56 -3.19
CA LYS A 41 -19.80 -4.39 -2.48
C LYS A 41 -20.11 -5.49 -1.47
N ASN A 42 -19.46 -6.63 -1.59
CA ASN A 42 -19.75 -7.79 -0.73
C ASN A 42 -18.61 -8.19 0.20
N GLY A 43 -17.48 -7.50 0.18
CA GLY A 43 -16.40 -7.69 1.16
C GLY A 43 -15.64 -9.00 1.09
N ASP A 44 -15.98 -9.91 0.21
CA ASP A 44 -15.76 -11.31 0.52
C ASP A 44 -14.59 -11.97 -0.15
N THR A 45 -14.06 -11.71 -1.23
CA THR A 45 -12.87 -12.43 -1.70
C THR A 45 -12.05 -11.61 -2.66
N LYS A 46 -10.82 -11.36 -2.26
CA LYS A 46 -9.84 -10.76 -3.14
C LYS A 46 -9.33 -11.86 -4.08
N ARG A 47 -9.61 -11.71 -5.36
CA ARG A 47 -9.14 -12.64 -6.39
C ARG A 47 -7.98 -12.04 -7.14
N ILE A 48 -7.06 -12.93 -7.51
CA ILE A 48 -5.97 -12.63 -8.44
C ILE A 48 -6.21 -13.46 -9.70
N TYR A 49 -6.27 -12.79 -10.82
CA TYR A 49 -6.38 -13.41 -12.14
C TYR A 49 -5.00 -13.48 -12.76
N ILE A 50 -4.56 -14.67 -13.14
CA ILE A 50 -3.29 -14.87 -13.84
C ILE A 50 -3.63 -15.34 -15.24
N ASN A 51 -3.17 -14.61 -16.23
CA ASN A 51 -3.29 -14.92 -17.64
C ASN A 51 -1.90 -15.15 -18.23
N PRO A 52 -1.44 -16.40 -18.35
CA PRO A 52 -0.17 -16.71 -18.98
C PRO A 52 -0.15 -16.24 -20.42
N ASN A 53 1.02 -15.89 -20.93
CA ASN A 53 1.15 -15.48 -22.32
C ASN A 53 0.82 -16.63 -23.25
N TRP A 54 0.32 -16.24 -24.40
CA TRP A 54 0.10 -17.06 -25.57
C TRP A 54 1.38 -17.82 -25.91
N GLN A 55 1.35 -19.12 -25.75
CA GLN A 55 2.38 -19.97 -26.29
C GLN A 55 1.89 -20.49 -27.64
N HIS A 56 2.74 -20.39 -28.63
CA HIS A 56 2.53 -21.10 -29.89
C HIS A 56 3.01 -22.52 -29.69
N ASP A 57 2.18 -23.49 -30.12
CA ASP A 57 2.66 -24.85 -30.20
C ASP A 57 3.64 -25.01 -31.39
N GLU A 58 4.20 -26.21 -31.57
CA GLU A 58 5.18 -26.50 -32.60
C GLU A 58 4.61 -26.28 -34.03
N THR A 59 3.29 -26.14 -34.15
CA THR A 59 2.60 -25.88 -35.43
C THR A 59 2.33 -24.39 -35.68
N GLY A 60 2.70 -23.52 -34.72
CA GLY A 60 2.42 -22.08 -34.76
C GLY A 60 0.97 -21.75 -34.36
N THR A 61 0.19 -22.71 -33.87
CA THR A 61 -1.18 -22.48 -33.41
C THR A 61 -1.15 -21.85 -32.01
N MET A 62 -1.91 -20.77 -31.82
CA MET A 62 -2.03 -20.13 -30.50
C MET A 62 -2.73 -21.05 -29.50
N LYS A 63 -2.02 -21.40 -28.44
CA LYS A 63 -2.60 -22.04 -27.26
C LYS A 63 -3.12 -20.98 -26.34
N VAL A 64 -4.42 -20.93 -26.12
CA VAL A 64 -5.02 -20.12 -25.05
C VAL A 64 -4.91 -20.93 -23.77
N GLU A 65 -3.96 -20.56 -22.90
CA GLU A 65 -3.94 -21.15 -21.57
C GLU A 65 -5.11 -20.63 -20.74
N LYS A 66 -5.59 -21.46 -19.84
CA LYS A 66 -6.71 -21.15 -18.98
C LYS A 66 -6.30 -20.02 -18.00
N ILE A 67 -7.16 -19.00 -17.89
CA ILE A 67 -7.02 -18.01 -16.82
C ILE A 67 -7.15 -18.71 -15.47
N GLU A 68 -6.12 -18.62 -14.67
CA GLU A 68 -6.14 -19.13 -13.29
C GLU A 68 -6.64 -18.03 -12.35
N THR A 69 -7.48 -18.41 -11.42
CA THR A 69 -8.03 -17.52 -10.40
C THR A 69 -7.63 -18.02 -9.02
N TYR A 70 -7.03 -17.17 -8.24
CA TYR A 70 -6.64 -17.45 -6.86
C TYR A 70 -7.49 -16.61 -5.91
N GLU A 71 -8.08 -17.27 -4.94
CA GLU A 71 -8.77 -16.60 -3.82
C GLU A 71 -7.80 -16.43 -2.64
N ILE A 72 -7.75 -15.23 -2.09
CA ILE A 72 -6.98 -14.96 -0.88
C ILE A 72 -7.92 -15.13 0.31
N ILE A 73 -7.81 -16.27 0.99
CA ILE A 73 -8.60 -16.58 2.18
C ILE A 73 -7.73 -16.33 3.41
N PRO A 74 -8.11 -15.40 4.30
CA PRO A 74 -7.37 -15.17 5.53
C PRO A 74 -7.43 -16.40 6.44
N SER A 75 -6.34 -16.69 7.15
CA SER A 75 -6.33 -17.73 8.18
C SER A 75 -7.34 -17.43 9.29
N GLU A 76 -7.75 -18.43 10.06
CA GLU A 76 -8.67 -18.25 11.20
C GLU A 76 -8.15 -17.18 12.20
N ARG A 77 -6.83 -17.10 12.39
CA ARG A 77 -6.20 -16.08 13.24
C ARG A 77 -6.24 -14.69 12.65
N ALA A 78 -6.19 -14.59 11.34
CA ALA A 78 -6.15 -13.32 10.61
C ALA A 78 -7.55 -12.72 10.34
N LYS A 79 -8.61 -13.54 10.40
CA LYS A 79 -9.99 -13.14 10.02
C LYS A 79 -10.47 -11.84 10.64
N ASN A 80 -10.11 -11.59 11.91
CA ASN A 80 -10.58 -10.44 12.68
C ASN A 80 -9.55 -9.30 12.73
N SER A 81 -8.45 -9.40 11.97
CA SER A 81 -7.49 -8.32 11.88
C SER A 81 -7.80 -7.38 10.71
N GLY A 82 -7.26 -6.16 10.78
CA GLY A 82 -7.45 -5.15 9.75
C GLY A 82 -6.97 -5.58 8.36
N HIS A 83 -7.42 -4.85 7.35
CA HIS A 83 -7.06 -5.03 5.94
C HIS A 83 -7.26 -6.47 5.41
N GLY A 84 -8.34 -7.13 5.87
CA GLY A 84 -8.67 -8.49 5.43
C GLY A 84 -7.66 -9.55 5.87
N GLY A 85 -7.06 -9.37 7.03
CA GLY A 85 -6.08 -10.28 7.59
C GLY A 85 -4.61 -9.91 7.36
N SER A 86 -4.34 -8.91 6.52
CA SER A 86 -2.97 -8.53 6.18
C SER A 86 -2.18 -8.00 7.38
N ASP A 87 -2.82 -7.25 8.28
CA ASP A 87 -2.15 -6.70 9.47
C ASP A 87 -1.64 -7.82 10.38
N TYR A 88 -2.45 -8.87 10.57
CA TYR A 88 -2.00 -10.05 11.33
C TYR A 88 -0.82 -10.74 10.65
N ASN A 89 -0.94 -11.00 9.35
CA ASN A 89 0.09 -11.73 8.62
C ASN A 89 1.42 -10.97 8.62
N LEU A 90 1.39 -9.65 8.44
CA LEU A 90 2.58 -8.81 8.50
C LEU A 90 3.25 -8.90 9.88
N MET A 91 2.48 -8.74 10.95
CA MET A 91 3.02 -8.79 12.32
C MET A 91 3.51 -10.17 12.71
N ASP A 92 2.84 -11.23 12.25
CA ASP A 92 3.28 -12.61 12.46
C ASP A 92 4.66 -12.87 11.84
N GLN A 93 4.89 -12.41 10.61
CA GLN A 93 6.20 -12.51 9.96
C GLN A 93 7.29 -11.72 10.69
N VAL A 94 6.99 -10.50 11.14
CA VAL A 94 7.94 -9.67 11.91
C VAL A 94 8.31 -10.37 13.23
N ILE A 95 7.33 -10.89 13.95
CA ILE A 95 7.55 -11.60 15.22
C ILE A 95 8.37 -12.88 15.00
N ASN A 96 8.05 -13.66 13.97
CA ASN A 96 8.78 -14.86 13.63
C ASN A 96 10.24 -14.54 13.31
N LYS A 97 10.51 -13.47 12.57
CA LYS A 97 11.89 -13.04 12.29
C LYS A 97 12.65 -12.64 13.56
N ILE A 98 12.00 -11.89 14.46
CA ILE A 98 12.58 -11.53 15.77
C ILE A 98 12.92 -12.78 16.60
N ASN A 99 12.09 -13.81 16.53
CA ASN A 99 12.28 -15.09 17.21
C ASN A 99 13.31 -16.01 16.54
N GLY A 100 13.94 -15.58 15.44
CA GLY A 100 15.01 -16.29 14.77
C GLY A 100 14.55 -17.24 13.66
N ASP A 101 13.34 -17.09 13.16
CA ASP A 101 12.88 -17.81 11.97
C ASP A 101 13.45 -17.14 10.71
N ASP A 102 14.44 -17.78 10.10
CA ASP A 102 15.07 -17.28 8.88
C ASP A 102 14.18 -17.42 7.64
N SER A 103 13.12 -18.23 7.69
CA SER A 103 12.16 -18.36 6.61
C SER A 103 11.08 -17.28 6.61
N ALA A 104 11.03 -16.45 7.65
CA ALA A 104 10.07 -15.35 7.73
C ALA A 104 10.30 -14.33 6.62
N ASP A 105 9.23 -14.06 5.85
CA ASP A 105 9.25 -13.17 4.70
C ASP A 105 8.97 -11.73 5.15
N ILE A 106 10.06 -10.98 5.41
CA ILE A 106 9.99 -9.56 5.73
C ILE A 106 10.91 -8.77 4.81
N ILE A 107 10.51 -7.55 4.49
CA ILE A 107 11.37 -6.61 3.78
C ILE A 107 12.42 -6.02 4.72
N ASP A 108 13.65 -5.81 4.20
CA ASP A 108 14.68 -5.10 4.93
C ASP A 108 14.48 -3.57 4.86
N PHE A 109 15.31 -2.83 5.61
CA PHE A 109 15.25 -1.37 5.63
C PHE A 109 15.44 -0.74 4.24
N TYR A 110 16.34 -1.27 3.43
CA TYR A 110 16.61 -0.71 2.10
C TYR A 110 15.52 -1.07 1.09
N GLU A 111 14.95 -2.25 1.19
CA GLU A 111 13.76 -2.63 0.41
C GLU A 111 12.58 -1.71 0.73
N ALA A 112 12.37 -1.40 2.02
CA ALA A 112 11.37 -0.43 2.44
C ALA A 112 11.65 0.97 1.87
N CYS A 113 12.91 1.40 1.84
CA CYS A 113 13.32 2.65 1.17
C CYS A 113 13.01 2.62 -0.33
N ASP A 114 13.33 1.53 -1.03
CA ASP A 114 13.04 1.39 -2.47
C ASP A 114 11.55 1.48 -2.78
N MET A 115 10.69 1.03 -1.87
CA MET A 115 9.23 1.16 -2.00
C MET A 115 8.72 2.56 -1.70
N PHE A 116 9.35 3.30 -0.80
CA PHE A 116 8.94 4.63 -0.36
C PHE A 116 9.48 5.76 -1.24
N LEU A 117 10.76 5.70 -1.62
CA LEU A 117 11.44 6.77 -2.35
C LEU A 117 10.79 7.17 -3.67
N PRO A 118 10.19 6.26 -4.46
CA PRO A 118 9.48 6.65 -5.67
C PRO A 118 8.40 7.72 -5.44
N GLY A 119 7.66 7.64 -4.34
CA GLY A 119 6.68 8.65 -3.95
C GLY A 119 7.32 10.00 -3.61
N MET A 120 8.39 9.97 -2.81
CA MET A 120 9.13 11.17 -2.43
C MET A 120 9.75 11.88 -3.63
N PHE A 121 10.34 11.12 -4.56
CA PHE A 121 10.95 11.69 -5.75
C PHE A 121 9.93 12.12 -6.80
N ALA A 122 8.77 11.49 -6.85
CA ALA A 122 7.63 11.99 -7.63
C ALA A 122 7.17 13.36 -7.12
N TYR A 123 7.11 13.56 -5.80
CA TYR A 123 6.79 14.85 -5.21
C TYR A 123 7.83 15.92 -5.55
N ARG A 124 9.13 15.60 -5.45
CA ARG A 124 10.23 16.48 -5.90
C ARG A 124 10.12 16.82 -7.38
N SER A 125 9.78 15.84 -8.20
CA SER A 125 9.56 16.07 -9.63
C SER A 125 8.45 17.10 -9.86
N LEU A 126 7.33 16.99 -9.13
CA LEU A 126 6.24 17.96 -9.23
C LEU A 126 6.66 19.38 -8.84
N LEU A 127 7.40 19.53 -7.73
CA LEU A 127 7.95 20.83 -7.31
C LEU A 127 8.90 21.45 -8.35
N ASN A 128 9.51 20.63 -9.19
CA ASN A 128 10.42 21.06 -10.25
C ASN A 128 9.77 21.03 -11.65
N GLY A 129 8.45 21.15 -11.73
CA GLY A 129 7.73 21.23 -13.01
C GLY A 129 7.54 19.91 -13.75
N GLY A 130 7.65 18.77 -13.05
CA GLY A 130 7.40 17.44 -13.61
C GLY A 130 8.59 16.83 -14.36
N ILE A 131 9.80 17.29 -14.09
CA ILE A 131 11.01 16.75 -14.72
C ILE A 131 11.34 15.35 -14.20
N PRO A 132 11.96 14.47 -15.02
CA PRO A 132 12.47 13.20 -14.54
C PRO A 132 13.53 13.41 -13.44
N MET A 133 13.44 12.60 -12.37
CA MET A 133 14.40 12.62 -11.27
C MET A 133 14.92 11.21 -11.02
N GLU A 134 16.21 11.10 -10.76
CA GLU A 134 16.84 9.85 -10.36
C GLU A 134 16.51 9.53 -8.91
N ILE A 135 16.11 8.28 -8.65
CA ILE A 135 15.85 7.78 -7.31
C ILE A 135 17.16 7.23 -6.74
N PRO A 136 17.64 7.73 -5.59
CA PRO A 136 18.95 7.36 -5.06
C PRO A 136 18.96 5.92 -4.55
N ASN A 137 20.04 5.20 -4.83
CA ASN A 137 20.30 3.91 -4.18
C ASN A 137 20.91 4.16 -2.78
N LEU A 138 20.08 4.13 -1.75
CA LEU A 138 20.52 4.37 -0.37
C LEU A 138 21.38 3.24 0.23
N ARG A 139 21.58 2.12 -0.48
CA ARG A 139 22.56 1.11 -0.09
C ARG A 139 23.99 1.63 -0.21
N ASP A 140 24.23 2.56 -1.15
CA ASP A 140 25.50 3.26 -1.25
C ASP A 140 25.64 4.33 -0.16
N LYS A 141 26.72 4.21 0.64
CA LYS A 141 27.01 5.16 1.71
C LYS A 141 27.27 6.58 1.17
N ALA A 142 27.97 6.72 0.06
CA ALA A 142 28.27 8.04 -0.52
C ALA A 142 27.01 8.73 -1.01
N VAL A 143 26.07 7.96 -1.56
CA VAL A 143 24.75 8.46 -1.94
C VAL A 143 23.93 8.87 -0.71
N ARG A 144 23.89 8.07 0.34
CA ARG A 144 23.18 8.42 1.60
C ARG A 144 23.69 9.72 2.21
N GLU A 145 24.99 9.96 2.21
CA GLU A 145 25.57 11.18 2.79
C GLU A 145 25.09 12.46 2.09
N GLN A 146 24.73 12.40 0.82
CA GLN A 146 24.17 13.55 0.10
C GLN A 146 22.80 13.98 0.62
N TYR A 147 22.05 13.06 1.21
CA TYR A 147 20.71 13.30 1.77
C TYR A 147 20.69 13.45 3.29
N ARG A 148 21.85 13.43 3.95
CA ARG A 148 21.95 13.52 5.43
C ARG A 148 21.25 14.75 6.01
N ASN A 149 21.34 15.87 5.34
CA ASN A 149 20.75 17.14 5.76
C ASN A 149 19.53 17.53 4.92
N ASP A 150 18.90 16.56 4.28
CA ASP A 150 17.70 16.79 3.52
C ASP A 150 16.53 17.08 4.48
N THR A 151 15.97 18.28 4.35
CA THR A 151 14.88 18.77 5.19
C THR A 151 13.57 18.87 4.44
N MET A 152 13.44 18.20 3.27
CA MET A 152 12.19 18.20 2.52
C MET A 152 11.05 17.70 3.39
N CYS A 153 9.99 18.48 3.44
CA CYS A 153 8.85 18.23 4.29
C CYS A 153 7.55 18.56 3.54
N THR A 154 6.50 17.82 3.82
CA THR A 154 5.14 18.07 3.32
C THR A 154 4.18 18.53 4.40
N ASP A 155 4.69 18.77 5.61
CA ASP A 155 3.89 19.31 6.70
C ASP A 155 3.53 20.77 6.43
N PRO A 156 2.24 21.13 6.37
CA PRO A 156 1.77 22.47 6.06
C PRO A 156 2.35 23.58 6.97
N GLU A 157 2.69 23.24 8.21
CA GLU A 157 3.23 24.22 9.19
C GLU A 157 4.67 24.64 8.88
N VAL A 158 5.45 23.76 8.21
CA VAL A 158 6.88 23.98 8.02
C VAL A 158 7.34 23.86 6.55
N ALA A 159 6.49 23.33 5.67
CA ALA A 159 6.87 23.04 4.29
C ALA A 159 7.12 24.28 3.42
N GLY A 160 6.47 25.42 3.71
CA GLY A 160 6.62 26.63 2.89
C GLY A 160 6.37 26.37 1.41
N ASP A 161 7.32 26.76 0.58
CA ASP A 161 7.25 26.59 -0.88
C ASP A 161 7.32 25.12 -1.35
N MET A 162 7.61 24.19 -0.45
CA MET A 162 7.54 22.75 -0.75
C MET A 162 6.12 22.18 -0.71
N LEU A 163 5.13 22.97 -0.33
CA LEU A 163 3.75 22.53 -0.28
C LEU A 163 3.05 22.68 -1.62
N ILE A 164 2.56 21.58 -2.18
CA ILE A 164 1.73 21.58 -3.37
C ILE A 164 0.27 21.77 -2.94
N PRO A 165 -0.50 22.72 -3.58
CA PRO A 165 -1.90 22.89 -3.25
C PRO A 165 -2.72 21.62 -3.53
N SER A 166 -3.73 21.35 -2.69
CA SER A 166 -4.61 20.18 -2.79
C SER A 166 -5.41 20.13 -4.09
N TYR A 167 -5.67 21.28 -4.68
CA TYR A 167 -6.43 21.41 -5.92
C TYR A 167 -5.67 22.29 -6.92
N SER A 168 -5.94 22.08 -8.20
CA SER A 168 -5.40 22.92 -9.28
C SER A 168 -5.80 24.41 -9.18
N LYS A 169 -6.80 24.73 -8.36
CA LYS A 169 -7.25 26.09 -8.08
C LYS A 169 -6.77 26.64 -6.72
N GLY A 170 -5.81 25.96 -6.11
CA GLY A 170 -5.30 26.30 -4.77
C GLY A 170 -5.97 25.51 -3.64
N ASN A 171 -5.58 25.79 -2.41
CA ASN A 171 -6.18 25.17 -1.24
C ASN A 171 -7.56 25.79 -0.97
N PRO A 172 -8.58 25.01 -0.64
CA PRO A 172 -9.88 25.56 -0.24
C PRO A 172 -9.76 26.24 1.12
N ASP A 173 -10.53 27.31 1.29
CA ASP A 173 -10.74 27.90 2.59
C ASP A 173 -11.79 27.08 3.35
N ILE A 174 -11.34 26.31 4.34
CA ILE A 174 -12.18 25.42 5.13
C ILE A 174 -12.47 26.08 6.48
N PRO A 175 -13.75 26.35 6.81
CA PRO A 175 -14.12 26.97 8.07
C PRO A 175 -13.66 26.16 9.29
N ASP A 176 -13.20 26.82 10.35
CA ASP A 176 -12.77 26.20 11.61
C ASP A 176 -13.83 25.28 12.22
N SER A 177 -15.10 25.64 12.07
CA SER A 177 -16.24 24.83 12.52
C SER A 177 -16.27 23.43 11.88
N THR A 178 -15.71 23.25 10.67
CA THR A 178 -15.57 21.95 10.02
C THR A 178 -14.54 21.10 10.75
N TYR A 179 -13.37 21.68 11.10
CA TYR A 179 -12.34 21.00 11.86
C TYR A 179 -12.81 20.64 13.27
N GLU A 180 -13.54 21.53 13.95
CA GLU A 180 -14.11 21.25 15.27
C GLU A 180 -15.12 20.09 15.22
N ARG A 181 -15.98 20.08 14.20
CA ARG A 181 -16.94 18.97 14.00
C ARG A 181 -16.24 17.65 13.77
N ILE A 182 -15.21 17.65 12.93
CA ILE A 182 -14.43 16.43 12.62
C ILE A 182 -13.70 15.95 13.88
N ARG A 183 -13.07 16.83 14.66
CA ARG A 183 -12.43 16.43 15.93
C ARG A 183 -13.44 15.77 16.88
N LYS A 184 -14.60 16.35 17.08
CA LYS A 184 -15.64 15.74 17.93
C LYS A 184 -16.07 14.36 17.45
N MET A 185 -16.18 14.18 16.13
CA MET A 185 -16.48 12.88 15.54
C MET A 185 -15.37 11.85 15.82
N TRP A 186 -14.11 12.27 15.69
CA TRP A 186 -12.97 11.40 15.98
C TRP A 186 -12.84 11.05 17.46
N ASP A 187 -13.10 12.00 18.34
CA ASP A 187 -13.10 11.77 19.80
C ASP A 187 -14.17 10.75 20.18
N GLN A 188 -15.38 10.87 19.63
CA GLN A 188 -16.47 9.91 19.82
C GLN A 188 -16.10 8.52 19.29
N PHE A 189 -15.59 8.46 18.05
CA PHE A 189 -15.13 7.22 17.44
C PHE A 189 -14.04 6.53 18.28
N ALA A 190 -13.07 7.29 18.77
CA ALA A 190 -12.00 6.73 19.61
C ALA A 190 -12.52 6.14 20.91
N VAL A 191 -13.54 6.73 21.53
CA VAL A 191 -14.20 6.19 22.73
C VAL A 191 -14.94 4.89 22.40
N GLU A 192 -15.76 4.90 21.36
CA GLU A 192 -16.54 3.73 20.94
C GLU A 192 -15.63 2.55 20.55
N GLU A 193 -14.54 2.84 19.84
CA GLU A 193 -13.56 1.83 19.43
C GLU A 193 -12.83 1.22 20.63
N LYS A 194 -12.46 2.04 21.61
CA LYS A 194 -11.85 1.57 22.84
C LYS A 194 -12.79 0.64 23.61
N GLU A 195 -14.06 1.02 23.75
CA GLU A 195 -15.07 0.20 24.40
C GLU A 195 -15.33 -1.12 23.67
N ARG A 196 -15.29 -1.09 22.32
CA ARG A 196 -15.40 -2.29 21.48
C ARG A 196 -14.24 -3.24 21.75
N ILE A 197 -13.02 -2.75 21.71
CA ILE A 197 -11.80 -3.54 21.95
C ILE A 197 -11.81 -4.14 23.36
N GLU A 198 -12.14 -3.35 24.37
CA GLU A 198 -12.22 -3.82 25.76
C GLU A 198 -13.27 -4.93 25.94
N ARG A 199 -14.38 -4.84 25.22
CA ARG A 199 -15.45 -5.86 25.21
C ARG A 199 -14.96 -7.15 24.56
N GLU A 200 -14.34 -7.07 23.39
CA GLU A 200 -13.78 -8.22 22.67
C GLU A 200 -12.69 -8.94 23.48
N ILE A 201 -11.81 -8.19 24.13
CA ILE A 201 -10.79 -8.76 25.02
C ILE A 201 -11.42 -9.51 26.19
N ARG A 202 -12.50 -8.98 26.76
CA ARG A 202 -13.23 -9.61 27.86
C ARG A 202 -13.85 -10.93 27.43
N GLU A 203 -14.55 -10.93 26.31
CA GLU A 203 -15.17 -12.12 25.72
C GLU A 203 -14.14 -13.21 25.38
N MET A 204 -12.99 -12.83 24.81
CA MET A 204 -11.90 -13.76 24.54
C MET A 204 -11.30 -14.39 25.82
N ARG A 205 -11.23 -13.63 26.91
CA ARG A 205 -10.75 -14.16 28.21
C ARG A 205 -11.73 -15.13 28.83
N GLU A 206 -13.01 -14.83 28.78
CA GLU A 206 -14.08 -15.68 29.30
C GLU A 206 -14.17 -17.00 28.52
N THR A 207 -14.02 -16.97 27.22
CA THR A 207 -14.00 -18.17 26.37
C THR A 207 -12.80 -19.07 26.67
N LYS A 208 -11.62 -18.49 26.98
CA LYS A 208 -10.42 -19.26 27.35
C LYS A 208 -10.47 -19.90 28.74
N VAL A 209 -11.29 -19.39 29.63
CA VAL A 209 -11.45 -19.94 30.99
C VAL A 209 -12.44 -21.13 31.02
N ASN A 210 -13.33 -21.19 30.01
CA ASN A 210 -14.38 -22.21 29.93
C ASN A 210 -14.02 -23.41 29.01
N ASN A 211 -12.82 -23.42 28.44
CA ASN A 211 -12.22 -24.51 27.68
C ASN A 211 -10.93 -25.01 28.36
#